data_3ac2e183bf79274eb99f4c6f4452764d
#
_entry.id   3ac2e183bf79274eb99f4c6f4452764d
#
_cell.length_a   1.000
_cell.length_b   1.000
_cell.length_c   1.000
_cell.angle_alpha   90.00
_cell.angle_beta   90.00
_cell.angle_gamma   90.00
#
_symmetry.space_group_name_H-M   'P 1'
#
loop_
_entity.id
_entity.type
_entity.pdbx_description
1 polymer ?
#
loop_
_entity_poly.entity_id
_entity_poly.type
_entity_poly.pdbx_seq_one_letter_code
_entity_poly.pdbx_strand_id
1 'polypeptide(L)'
;MKIKNGIVIEDDFLSTFQELLNKDTSAKQCLELSTCFDELLSHVNIVRRTKRSLIEKYAKKNNDGEIQSDEKGAILFDDGEKKQKCLSEINEILNESIDIPLSETVKIYTDEIMTPRKVRLLKDVIEIVEREQPEKEKVKEK
;
A
#
# COMPACT_ATOMS: atom_id res chain seq x y z
N MET A 1 -4.48 -11.79 -5.63
CA MET A 1 -3.17 -11.15 -5.42
C MET A 1 -3.14 -10.51 -4.04
N LYS A 2 -2.08 -10.73 -3.28
CA LYS A 2 -2.03 -10.30 -1.87
C LYS A 2 -1.03 -9.18 -1.66
N ILE A 3 -1.43 -8.19 -0.85
CA ILE A 3 -0.56 -7.09 -0.46
C ILE A 3 -0.59 -6.95 1.05
N LYS A 4 0.58 -6.83 1.67
CA LYS A 4 0.64 -6.66 3.13
C LYS A 4 0.07 -5.31 3.56
N ASN A 5 -0.63 -5.31 4.68
CA ASN A 5 -1.21 -4.09 5.24
C ASN A 5 -0.16 -3.01 5.49
N GLY A 6 1.05 -3.39 5.90
CA GLY A 6 2.14 -2.44 6.11
C GLY A 6 2.53 -1.67 4.87
N ILE A 7 2.36 -2.26 3.69
CA ILE A 7 2.59 -1.59 2.40
C ILE A 7 1.40 -0.70 2.06
N VAL A 8 0.19 -1.23 2.22
CA VAL A 8 -1.05 -0.55 1.82
C VAL A 8 -1.24 0.77 2.56
N ILE A 9 -0.85 0.84 3.84
CA ILE A 9 -1.02 2.05 4.64
C ILE A 9 0.14 3.05 4.53
N GLU A 10 1.20 2.73 3.78
CA GLU A 10 2.28 3.69 3.57
C GLU A 10 1.75 4.94 2.86
N ASP A 11 2.32 6.08 3.23
CA ASP A 11 2.02 7.33 2.54
C ASP A 11 2.31 7.15 1.05
N ASP A 12 1.48 7.72 0.23
CA ASP A 12 1.56 7.66 -1.23
C ASP A 12 1.22 6.31 -1.87
N PHE A 13 0.89 5.25 -1.09
CA PHE A 13 0.52 3.98 -1.71
C PHE A 13 -0.75 4.12 -2.56
N LEU A 14 -1.81 4.69 -1.98
CA LEU A 14 -3.08 4.85 -2.69
C LEU A 14 -2.94 5.76 -3.91
N SER A 15 -2.22 6.87 -3.77
CA SER A 15 -2.02 7.79 -4.90
C SER A 15 -1.19 7.15 -5.99
N THR A 16 -0.18 6.36 -5.62
CA THR A 16 0.65 5.62 -6.58
C THR A 16 -0.17 4.53 -7.28
N PHE A 17 -0.98 3.79 -6.53
CA PHE A 17 -1.88 2.80 -7.12
C PHE A 17 -2.88 3.46 -8.07
N GLN A 18 -3.39 4.63 -7.70
CA GLN A 18 -4.34 5.38 -8.53
C GLN A 18 -3.76 5.74 -9.89
N GLU A 19 -2.45 5.94 -9.99
CA GLU A 19 -1.80 6.21 -11.27
C GLU A 19 -1.98 5.06 -12.26
N LEU A 20 -2.12 3.82 -11.75
CA LEU A 20 -2.37 2.66 -12.60
C LEU A 20 -3.72 2.73 -13.31
N LEU A 21 -4.68 3.46 -12.72
CA LEU A 21 -6.02 3.61 -13.31
C LEU A 21 -5.99 4.44 -14.61
N ASN A 22 -4.92 5.19 -14.81
CA ASN A 22 -4.76 6.04 -15.98
C ASN A 22 -3.97 5.35 -17.11
N LYS A 23 -3.54 4.11 -16.91
CA LYS A 23 -2.81 3.38 -17.94
C LYS A 23 -3.77 2.75 -18.94
N ASP A 24 -3.33 2.68 -20.18
CA ASP A 24 -4.07 1.98 -21.22
C ASP A 24 -3.90 0.47 -21.03
N THR A 25 -4.96 -0.17 -20.58
CA THR A 25 -4.98 -1.61 -20.34
C THR A 25 -6.26 -2.20 -20.93
N SER A 26 -6.40 -3.52 -20.86
CA SER A 26 -7.63 -4.15 -21.30
C SER A 26 -8.82 -3.68 -20.47
N ALA A 27 -10.02 -3.74 -21.03
CA ALA A 27 -11.24 -3.38 -20.32
C ALA A 27 -11.41 -4.20 -19.05
N LYS A 28 -11.04 -5.48 -19.10
CA LYS A 28 -11.08 -6.36 -17.93
C LYS A 28 -10.16 -5.85 -16.83
N GLN A 29 -8.93 -5.50 -17.18
CA GLN A 29 -7.96 -5.00 -16.19
C GLN A 29 -8.37 -3.64 -15.64
N CYS A 30 -8.93 -2.75 -16.47
CA CYS A 30 -9.47 -1.47 -16.00
C CYS A 30 -10.53 -1.66 -14.92
N LEU A 31 -11.45 -2.59 -15.16
CA LEU A 31 -12.51 -2.90 -14.20
C LEU A 31 -11.93 -3.47 -12.90
N GLU A 32 -11.00 -4.41 -13.02
CA GLU A 32 -10.35 -5.01 -11.86
C GLU A 32 -9.57 -3.97 -11.05
N LEU A 33 -8.82 -3.08 -11.71
CA LEU A 33 -8.07 -2.03 -11.03
C LEU A 33 -8.98 -1.06 -10.30
N SER A 34 -10.11 -0.67 -10.91
CA SER A 34 -11.08 0.21 -10.26
C SER A 34 -11.66 -0.43 -9.00
N THR A 35 -12.03 -1.70 -9.09
CA THR A 35 -12.54 -2.46 -7.95
C THR A 35 -11.47 -2.59 -6.86
N CYS A 36 -10.24 -2.91 -7.25
CA CYS A 36 -9.12 -2.98 -6.31
C CYS A 36 -8.90 -1.67 -5.58
N PHE A 37 -8.96 -0.55 -6.30
CA PHE A 37 -8.75 0.76 -5.68
C PHE A 37 -9.80 1.05 -4.63
N ASP A 38 -11.07 0.79 -4.93
CA ASP A 38 -12.17 1.01 -3.98
C ASP A 38 -12.00 0.14 -2.74
N GLU A 39 -11.63 -1.12 -2.91
CA GLU A 39 -11.39 -2.03 -1.79
C GLU A 39 -10.17 -1.60 -0.96
N LEU A 40 -9.09 -1.18 -1.62
CA LEU A 40 -7.90 -0.71 -0.94
C LEU A 40 -8.17 0.57 -0.14
N LEU A 41 -8.93 1.49 -0.70
CA LEU A 41 -9.28 2.73 -0.02
C LEU A 41 -10.04 2.45 1.29
N SER A 42 -11.04 1.58 1.22
CA SER A 42 -11.80 1.16 2.39
C SER A 42 -10.92 0.43 3.41
N HIS A 43 -10.07 -0.47 2.93
CA HIS A 43 -9.20 -1.28 3.78
C HIS A 43 -8.15 -0.43 4.51
N VAL A 44 -7.55 0.54 3.83
CA VAL A 44 -6.59 1.47 4.44
C VAL A 44 -7.24 2.18 5.62
N ASN A 45 -8.47 2.65 5.44
CA ASN A 45 -9.19 3.34 6.51
C ASN A 45 -9.42 2.42 7.72
N ILE A 46 -9.75 1.15 7.46
CA ILE A 46 -9.95 0.17 8.53
C ILE A 46 -8.64 -0.11 9.27
N VAL A 47 -7.56 -0.34 8.54
CA VAL A 47 -6.24 -0.63 9.15
C VAL A 47 -5.76 0.56 9.99
N ARG A 48 -5.87 1.77 9.47
CA ARG A 48 -5.45 2.98 10.19
C ARG A 48 -6.28 3.21 11.45
N ARG A 49 -7.58 2.97 11.37
CA ARG A 49 -8.48 3.10 12.53
C ARG A 49 -8.15 2.06 13.59
N THR A 50 -7.91 0.82 13.17
CA THR A 50 -7.55 -0.25 14.09
C THR A 50 -6.23 0.04 14.79
N LYS A 51 -5.24 0.52 14.04
CA LYS A 51 -3.94 0.93 14.58
C LYS A 51 -4.13 2.04 15.63
N ARG A 52 -4.95 3.03 15.30
CA ARG A 52 -5.25 4.13 16.25
C ARG A 52 -5.92 3.61 17.50
N SER A 53 -6.87 2.69 17.37
CA SER A 53 -7.56 2.09 18.51
C SER A 53 -6.60 1.34 19.43
N LEU A 54 -5.61 0.65 18.86
CA LEU A 54 -4.58 -0.03 19.65
C LEU A 54 -3.71 0.97 20.41
N ILE A 55 -3.34 2.06 19.76
CA ILE A 55 -2.57 3.13 20.40
C ILE A 55 -3.37 3.73 21.56
N GLU A 56 -4.65 4.02 21.33
CA GLU A 56 -5.53 4.55 22.38
C GLU A 56 -5.69 3.59 23.55
N LYS A 57 -5.68 2.29 23.29
CA LYS A 57 -5.82 1.25 24.30
C LYS A 57 -4.61 1.20 25.24
N TYR A 58 -3.40 1.35 24.71
CA TYR A 58 -2.16 1.14 25.46
C TYR A 58 -1.43 2.42 25.85
N ALA A 59 -1.70 3.53 25.18
CA ALA A 59 -0.98 4.78 25.42
C ALA A 59 -1.34 5.38 26.78
N LYS A 60 -0.38 6.10 27.35
CA LYS A 60 -0.60 6.86 28.57
C LYS A 60 -1.55 8.02 28.28
N LYS A 61 -2.52 8.21 29.17
CA LYS A 61 -3.53 9.27 29.03
C LYS A 61 -3.45 10.24 30.20
N ASN A 62 -3.81 11.50 29.93
CA ASN A 62 -3.93 12.50 30.97
C ASN A 62 -5.30 12.36 31.69
N ASN A 63 -5.59 13.27 32.64
CA ASN A 63 -6.83 13.24 33.40
C ASN A 63 -8.09 13.43 32.53
N ASP A 64 -7.93 14.05 31.34
CA ASP A 64 -9.03 14.28 30.42
C ASP A 64 -9.21 13.13 29.42
N GLY A 65 -8.41 12.07 29.54
CA GLY A 65 -8.47 10.91 28.66
C GLY A 65 -7.74 11.10 27.34
N GLU A 66 -6.95 12.14 27.21
CA GLU A 66 -6.19 12.41 25.99
C GLU A 66 -4.84 11.70 26.03
N ILE A 67 -4.41 11.21 24.86
CA ILE A 67 -3.12 10.56 24.70
C ILE A 67 -1.99 11.56 24.94
N GLN A 68 -1.02 11.20 25.78
CA GLN A 68 0.14 12.03 26.06
C GLN A 68 1.28 11.72 25.10
N SER A 69 2.00 12.78 24.71
CA SER A 69 3.18 12.68 23.85
C SER A 69 4.35 13.42 24.50
N ASP A 70 5.58 13.04 24.14
CA ASP A 70 6.76 13.76 24.60
C ASP A 70 6.97 15.02 23.73
N GLU A 71 8.08 15.74 24.01
CA GLU A 71 8.40 16.98 23.29
C GLU A 71 8.60 16.77 21.78
N LYS A 72 8.97 15.56 21.39
CA LYS A 72 9.21 15.20 19.98
C LYS A 72 7.96 14.64 19.31
N GLY A 73 6.83 14.57 20.01
CA GLY A 73 5.60 14.03 19.49
C GLY A 73 5.47 12.52 19.59
N ALA A 74 6.43 11.85 20.23
CA ALA A 74 6.35 10.40 20.42
C ALA A 74 5.34 10.07 21.53
N ILE A 75 4.51 9.06 21.28
CA ILE A 75 3.47 8.64 22.22
C ILE A 75 4.10 8.01 23.47
N LEU A 76 3.63 8.44 24.63
CA LEU A 76 4.10 7.90 25.90
C LEU A 76 3.25 6.70 26.32
N PHE A 77 3.89 5.76 27.02
CA PHE A 77 3.26 4.58 27.60
C PHE A 77 3.57 4.54 29.10
N ASP A 78 2.67 3.93 29.88
CA ASP A 78 2.87 3.83 31.33
C ASP A 78 4.11 3.00 31.69
N ASP A 79 4.39 1.95 30.89
CA ASP A 79 5.57 1.10 31.09
C ASP A 79 5.99 0.46 29.76
N GLY A 80 7.15 -0.18 29.78
CA GLY A 80 7.69 -0.83 28.59
C GLY A 80 6.90 -2.05 28.14
N GLU A 81 6.20 -2.72 29.05
CA GLU A 81 5.39 -3.87 28.73
C GLU A 81 4.19 -3.48 27.87
N LYS A 82 3.49 -2.40 28.23
CA LYS A 82 2.37 -1.88 27.44
C LYS A 82 2.83 -1.43 26.06
N LYS A 83 3.98 -0.77 25.99
CA LYS A 83 4.56 -0.37 24.73
C LYS A 83 4.82 -1.57 23.83
N GLN A 84 5.42 -2.63 24.38
CA GLN A 84 5.72 -3.84 23.63
C GLN A 84 4.46 -4.57 23.15
N LYS A 85 3.44 -4.63 23.99
CA LYS A 85 2.15 -5.22 23.59
C LYS A 85 1.52 -4.44 22.46
N CYS A 86 1.52 -3.12 22.54
CA CYS A 86 0.99 -2.26 21.49
C CYS A 86 1.71 -2.49 20.15
N LEU A 87 3.03 -2.45 20.17
CA LEU A 87 3.84 -2.64 18.97
C LEU A 87 3.66 -4.04 18.39
N SER A 88 3.57 -5.06 19.25
CA SER A 88 3.37 -6.44 18.80
C SER A 88 2.03 -6.61 18.10
N GLU A 89 0.95 -6.08 18.68
CA GLU A 89 -0.38 -6.17 18.06
C GLU A 89 -0.46 -5.37 16.76
N ILE A 90 0.18 -4.21 16.70
CA ILE A 90 0.25 -3.43 15.47
C ILE A 90 1.01 -4.20 14.39
N ASN A 91 2.16 -4.80 14.76
CA ASN A 91 2.95 -5.57 13.81
C ASN A 91 2.18 -6.79 13.27
N GLU A 92 1.38 -7.44 14.09
CA GLU A 92 0.53 -8.54 13.63
C GLU A 92 -0.43 -8.06 12.53
N ILE A 93 -1.07 -6.92 12.74
CA ILE A 93 -1.98 -6.34 11.75
C ILE A 93 -1.24 -5.95 10.47
N LEU A 94 -0.07 -5.34 10.59
CA LEU A 94 0.71 -4.90 9.44
C LEU A 94 1.27 -6.06 8.62
N ASN A 95 1.46 -7.22 9.25
CA ASN A 95 1.92 -8.43 8.55
C ASN A 95 0.79 -9.22 7.89
N GLU A 96 -0.46 -8.95 8.24
CA GLU A 96 -1.59 -9.52 7.53
C GLU A 96 -1.67 -8.90 6.13
N SER A 97 -2.33 -9.60 5.22
CA SER A 97 -2.44 -9.16 3.82
C SER A 97 -3.90 -9.00 3.42
N ILE A 98 -4.14 -8.08 2.52
CA ILE A 98 -5.42 -7.99 1.81
C ILE A 98 -5.28 -8.74 0.48
N ASP A 99 -6.32 -9.49 0.12
CA ASP A 99 -6.38 -10.14 -1.19
C ASP A 99 -7.23 -9.27 -2.11
N ILE A 100 -6.62 -8.77 -3.17
CA ILE A 100 -7.30 -7.88 -4.12
C ILE A 100 -7.70 -8.64 -5.39
N PRO A 101 -8.84 -8.27 -6.02
CA PRO A 101 -9.35 -8.98 -7.20
C PRO A 101 -8.63 -8.59 -8.50
N LEU A 102 -7.31 -8.67 -8.50
CA LEU A 102 -6.49 -8.43 -9.68
C LEU A 102 -5.95 -9.77 -10.15
N SER A 103 -6.38 -10.21 -11.33
CA SER A 103 -6.02 -11.53 -11.86
C SER A 103 -4.63 -11.57 -12.49
N GLU A 104 -4.15 -10.44 -13.00
CA GLU A 104 -2.85 -10.34 -13.64
C GLU A 104 -2.15 -9.07 -13.18
N THR A 105 -0.82 -9.10 -13.14
CA THR A 105 -0.02 -7.90 -12.85
C THR A 105 -0.19 -6.87 -13.94
N VAL A 106 -0.03 -5.60 -13.58
CA VAL A 106 -0.07 -4.50 -14.54
C VAL A 106 1.33 -4.36 -15.15
N LYS A 107 1.42 -4.39 -16.45
CA LYS A 107 2.70 -4.26 -17.15
C LYS A 107 3.18 -2.82 -17.15
N ILE A 108 4.39 -2.63 -16.68
CA ILE A 108 5.10 -1.35 -16.73
C ILE A 108 6.29 -1.57 -17.64
N TYR A 109 6.43 -0.75 -18.66
CA TYR A 109 7.52 -0.90 -19.63
C TYR A 109 8.79 -0.20 -19.11
N THR A 110 9.94 -0.77 -19.47
CA THR A 110 11.22 -0.25 -19.00
C THR A 110 11.50 1.18 -19.42
N ASP A 111 10.85 1.66 -20.48
CA ASP A 111 10.97 3.04 -20.96
C ASP A 111 10.02 4.02 -20.25
N GLU A 112 9.14 3.52 -19.38
CA GLU A 112 8.26 4.39 -18.59
C GLU A 112 9.02 4.97 -17.41
N ILE A 113 8.69 6.20 -17.08
CA ILE A 113 9.36 6.91 -15.96
C ILE A 113 8.64 6.59 -14.66
N MET A 114 9.38 6.00 -13.71
CA MET A 114 8.89 5.74 -12.36
C MET A 114 10.00 5.98 -11.35
N THR A 115 9.64 6.45 -10.17
CA THR A 115 10.60 6.57 -9.08
C THR A 115 10.84 5.22 -8.42
N PRO A 116 12.02 4.99 -7.83
CA PRO A 116 12.27 3.75 -7.09
C PRO A 116 11.25 3.48 -5.99
N ARG A 117 10.77 4.52 -5.32
CA ARG A 117 9.73 4.40 -4.29
C ARG A 117 8.44 3.83 -4.85
N LYS A 118 7.99 4.33 -6.00
CA LYS A 118 6.75 3.84 -6.64
C LYS A 118 6.87 2.39 -7.06
N VAL A 119 8.02 2.01 -7.63
CA VAL A 119 8.28 0.63 -8.00
C VAL A 119 8.22 -0.27 -6.76
N ARG A 120 8.84 0.14 -5.66
CA ARG A 120 8.82 -0.62 -4.42
C ARG A 120 7.40 -0.78 -3.86
N LEU A 121 6.62 0.29 -3.86
CA LEU A 121 5.24 0.26 -3.35
C LEU A 121 4.34 -0.67 -4.17
N LEU A 122 4.56 -0.73 -5.48
CA LEU A 122 3.71 -1.49 -6.38
C LEU A 122 4.28 -2.85 -6.78
N LYS A 123 5.39 -3.28 -6.19
CA LYS A 123 6.12 -4.48 -6.63
C LYS A 123 5.28 -5.74 -6.77
N ASP A 124 4.24 -5.88 -5.95
CA ASP A 124 3.38 -7.07 -5.97
C ASP A 124 2.27 -6.99 -7.02
N VAL A 125 2.01 -5.80 -7.56
CA VAL A 125 0.93 -5.58 -8.52
C VAL A 125 1.44 -5.27 -9.93
N ILE A 126 2.70 -4.95 -10.10
CA ILE A 126 3.26 -4.62 -11.41
C ILE A 126 4.29 -5.63 -11.86
N GLU A 127 4.47 -5.72 -13.18
CA GLU A 127 5.53 -6.50 -13.81
C GLU A 127 6.27 -5.55 -14.76
N ILE A 128 7.59 -5.46 -14.59
CA ILE A 128 8.40 -4.61 -15.46
C ILE A 128 8.85 -5.43 -16.66
N VAL A 129 8.47 -4.99 -17.85
CA VAL A 129 8.72 -5.71 -19.08
C VAL A 129 9.34 -4.77 -20.13
N GLU A 130 10.05 -5.36 -21.09
CA GLU A 130 10.55 -4.62 -22.22
C GLU A 130 9.45 -4.48 -23.27
N ARG A 131 9.41 -3.34 -23.93
CA ARG A 131 8.47 -3.10 -25.01
C ARG A 131 8.93 -3.87 -26.23
N GLU A 132 8.02 -4.66 -26.83
CA GLU A 132 8.35 -5.43 -28.00
C GLU A 132 8.65 -4.55 -29.21
N GLN A 133 9.64 -4.94 -29.99
CA GLN A 133 9.93 -4.31 -31.27
C GLN A 133 8.85 -4.70 -32.25
N PRO A 134 8.28 -3.74 -33.01
CA PRO A 134 7.31 -4.08 -34.04
C PRO A 134 7.91 -4.97 -35.09
N GLU A 135 7.24 -6.07 -35.43
CA GLU A 135 7.69 -7.01 -36.49
C GLU A 135 7.90 -6.34 -37.85
N LYS A 136 7.09 -5.37 -38.14
CA LYS A 136 7.19 -4.61 -39.38
C LYS A 136 8.55 -3.91 -39.56
N GLU A 137 9.25 -3.62 -38.48
CA GLU A 137 10.59 -3.06 -38.59
C GLU A 137 11.57 -4.07 -39.16
N LYS A 138 11.41 -5.31 -38.79
CA LYS A 138 12.23 -6.40 -39.32
C LYS A 138 11.94 -6.66 -40.79
N VAL A 139 10.68 -6.56 -41.17
CA VAL A 139 10.24 -6.74 -42.52
C VAL A 139 10.78 -5.64 -43.43
N LYS A 140 10.84 -4.42 -42.94
CA LYS A 140 11.36 -3.29 -43.73
C LYS A 140 12.81 -3.45 -44.13
N GLU A 141 13.55 -4.23 -43.42
CA GLU A 141 14.96 -4.49 -43.73
C GLU A 141 15.17 -5.40 -44.93
N LYS A 142 14.12 -5.99 -45.42
CA LYS A 142 14.15 -6.83 -46.59
C LYS A 142 14.15 -5.97 -47.84
#